data_b846acc01f4f45f26d9ea3511d6d5643
#
_entry.id   b846acc01f4f45f26d9ea3511d6d5643
#
_cell.length_a   1.000
_cell.length_b   1.000
_cell.length_c   1.000
_cell.angle_alpha   90.00
_cell.angle_beta   90.00
_cell.angle_gamma   90.00
#
_symmetry.space_group_name_H-M   'P 1'
#
loop_
_entity.id
_entity.type
_entity.pdbx_description
1 polymer ?
#
loop_
_entity_poly.entity_id
_entity_poly.type
_entity_poly.pdbx_seq_one_letter_code
_entity_poly.pdbx_strand_id
1 'polypeptide(L)'
;TIGFGYYIGFEPAFRSIGNTAVDTVLVYDFSVLPLFILMGNFVARSGISHDLYEASNAWLGHFRGGLAMATVVACGGFSAVCGSSLATVATMSKVAIPSMQKYGYDERLATGSVAAGGTLGILIPPSVALVFYGIMTETDIGALFAAGVIPGLLGVFLYAAAVAVMIRINPELGPRGEKLPLRERFQALRGIWGMLLLFIIVMGGIYGGIFTPTEAAGIGAFGAFFIALLRRRLTVKITLDALAETGRTTAMLLALLIGSLLFANFINVARVPNDIADWFTSIDVAPIMVVVICIAIYIVLGCILESISMM
;
A
#
# COMPACT_ATOMS: atom_id res chain seq x y z
N THR A 1 15.23 21.29 13.84
CA THR A 1 15.37 21.91 15.18
C THR A 1 16.49 22.94 15.22
N ILE A 2 17.73 22.60 14.82
CA ILE A 2 18.86 23.54 14.86
C ILE A 2 18.58 24.78 13.98
N GLY A 3 18.19 24.59 12.70
CA GLY A 3 17.83 25.69 11.80
C GLY A 3 16.67 26.53 12.33
N PHE A 4 15.62 25.88 12.88
CA PHE A 4 14.48 26.55 13.50
C PHE A 4 14.91 27.39 14.72
N GLY A 5 15.79 26.82 15.57
CA GLY A 5 16.36 27.54 16.70
C GLY A 5 17.22 28.76 16.33
N TYR A 6 17.86 28.73 15.15
CA TYR A 6 18.62 29.87 14.64
C TYR A 6 17.70 31.05 14.25
N TYR A 7 16.52 30.76 13.65
CA TYR A 7 15.58 31.80 13.20
C TYR A 7 14.71 32.38 14.29
N ILE A 8 14.22 31.56 15.23
CA ILE A 8 13.22 31.99 16.24
C ILE A 8 13.66 31.79 17.68
N GLY A 9 14.88 31.28 17.90
CA GLY A 9 15.39 30.93 19.23
C GLY A 9 15.20 29.46 19.61
N PHE A 10 16.07 28.97 20.46
CA PHE A 10 16.06 27.54 20.84
C PHE A 10 14.92 27.16 21.77
N GLU A 11 14.47 28.05 22.64
CA GLU A 11 13.36 27.75 23.57
C GLU A 11 12.03 27.53 22.79
N PRO A 12 11.59 28.40 21.87
CA PRO A 12 10.43 28.13 21.03
C PRO A 12 10.61 26.90 20.14
N ALA A 13 11.82 26.62 19.66
CA ALA A 13 12.12 25.45 18.84
C ALA A 13 11.91 24.15 19.63
N PHE A 14 12.34 24.06 20.89
CA PHE A 14 12.12 22.88 21.73
C PHE A 14 10.65 22.72 22.13
N ARG A 15 9.95 23.82 22.46
CA ARG A 15 8.51 23.79 22.74
C ARG A 15 7.72 23.30 21.52
N SER A 16 8.08 23.74 20.29
CA SER A 16 7.46 23.27 19.06
C SER A 16 7.57 21.75 18.88
N ILE A 17 8.71 21.13 19.23
CA ILE A 17 8.85 19.67 19.14
C ILE A 17 7.84 18.97 20.05
N GLY A 18 7.77 19.39 21.31
CA GLY A 18 6.84 18.80 22.27
C GLY A 18 5.39 18.96 21.87
N ASN A 19 4.99 20.17 21.49
CA ASN A 19 3.62 20.46 21.07
C ASN A 19 3.26 19.68 19.81
N THR A 20 4.09 19.74 18.76
CA THR A 20 3.82 19.01 17.50
C THR A 20 3.68 17.50 17.76
N ALA A 21 4.53 16.93 18.62
CA ALA A 21 4.46 15.50 18.94
C ALA A 21 3.15 15.15 19.67
N VAL A 22 2.78 15.94 20.68
CA VAL A 22 1.55 15.71 21.45
C VAL A 22 0.32 15.94 20.59
N ASP A 23 0.26 17.06 19.86
CA ASP A 23 -0.87 17.41 19.01
C ASP A 23 -1.08 16.35 17.91
N THR A 24 0.00 15.86 17.29
CA THR A 24 -0.09 14.82 16.27
C THR A 24 -0.65 13.51 16.81
N VAL A 25 -0.17 13.05 17.98
CA VAL A 25 -0.59 11.76 18.55
C VAL A 25 -2.04 11.81 19.07
N LEU A 26 -2.50 12.98 19.51
CA LEU A 26 -3.85 13.15 20.05
C LEU A 26 -4.94 13.35 18.98
N VAL A 27 -4.59 13.55 17.70
CA VAL A 27 -5.58 13.63 16.63
C VAL A 27 -6.27 12.28 16.45
N TYR A 28 -7.59 12.25 16.63
CA TYR A 28 -8.41 11.04 16.55
C TYR A 28 -8.29 10.34 15.19
N ASP A 29 -8.18 11.10 14.10
CA ASP A 29 -8.14 10.55 12.74
C ASP A 29 -6.92 9.66 12.51
N PHE A 30 -5.81 9.87 13.23
CA PHE A 30 -4.66 8.96 13.14
C PHE A 30 -4.90 7.58 13.76
N SER A 31 -5.97 7.38 14.54
CA SER A 31 -6.35 6.06 15.06
C SER A 31 -6.73 5.06 13.97
N VAL A 32 -7.11 5.55 12.79
CA VAL A 32 -7.41 4.72 11.62
C VAL A 32 -6.18 3.96 11.11
N LEU A 33 -4.98 4.55 11.21
CA LEU A 33 -3.73 3.95 10.72
C LEU A 33 -3.39 2.61 11.42
N PRO A 34 -3.27 2.55 12.76
CA PRO A 34 -2.98 1.29 13.43
C PRO A 34 -4.03 0.21 13.17
N LEU A 35 -5.30 0.59 12.99
CA LEU A 35 -6.37 -0.36 12.74
C LEU A 35 -6.27 -0.98 11.33
N PHE A 36 -6.00 -0.20 10.27
CA PHE A 36 -5.77 -0.76 8.94
C PHE A 36 -4.47 -1.57 8.88
N ILE A 37 -3.40 -1.13 9.53
CA ILE A 37 -2.14 -1.90 9.62
C ILE A 37 -2.39 -3.23 10.34
N LEU A 38 -3.15 -3.23 11.42
CA LEU A 38 -3.52 -4.44 12.16
C LEU A 38 -4.35 -5.40 11.31
N MET A 39 -5.33 -4.87 10.55
CA MET A 39 -6.10 -5.65 9.60
C MET A 39 -5.18 -6.34 8.59
N GLY A 40 -4.26 -5.60 7.96
CA GLY A 40 -3.29 -6.13 7.01
C GLY A 40 -2.38 -7.21 7.63
N ASN A 41 -1.92 -6.99 8.86
CA ASN A 41 -1.09 -7.94 9.59
C ASN A 41 -1.81 -9.26 9.90
N PHE A 42 -3.09 -9.22 10.27
CA PHE A 42 -3.88 -10.43 10.47
C PHE A 42 -4.17 -11.15 9.15
N VAL A 43 -4.50 -10.41 8.09
CA VAL A 43 -4.70 -10.98 6.75
C VAL A 43 -3.44 -11.67 6.24
N ALA A 44 -2.27 -11.05 6.39
CA ALA A 44 -0.99 -11.64 5.98
C ALA A 44 -0.69 -12.98 6.68
N ARG A 45 -1.14 -13.13 7.93
CA ARG A 45 -0.94 -14.34 8.73
C ARG A 45 -2.08 -15.36 8.62
N SER A 46 -3.20 -15.01 8.01
CA SER A 46 -4.39 -15.87 7.86
C SER A 46 -4.26 -16.94 6.78
N GLY A 47 -3.23 -16.86 5.91
CA GLY A 47 -3.05 -17.74 4.75
C GLY A 47 -3.85 -17.31 3.51
N ILE A 48 -4.57 -16.19 3.56
CA ILE A 48 -5.34 -15.63 2.43
C ILE A 48 -4.44 -15.37 1.22
N SER A 49 -3.18 -14.97 1.43
CA SER A 49 -2.22 -14.73 0.35
C SER A 49 -1.97 -15.96 -0.52
N HIS A 50 -1.90 -17.14 0.10
CA HIS A 50 -1.74 -18.41 -0.61
C HIS A 50 -2.99 -18.73 -1.43
N ASP A 51 -4.17 -18.61 -0.81
CA ASP A 51 -5.44 -18.88 -1.50
C ASP A 51 -5.68 -17.93 -2.68
N LEU A 52 -5.30 -16.64 -2.53
CA LEU A 52 -5.35 -15.67 -3.61
C LEU A 52 -4.43 -16.04 -4.77
N TYR A 53 -3.22 -16.47 -4.44
CA TYR A 53 -2.26 -16.91 -5.45
C TYR A 53 -2.75 -18.16 -6.18
N GLU A 54 -3.25 -19.18 -5.44
CA GLU A 54 -3.82 -20.38 -6.02
C GLU A 54 -5.04 -20.09 -6.89
N ALA A 55 -5.95 -19.23 -6.42
CA ALA A 55 -7.11 -18.82 -7.21
C ALA A 55 -6.68 -18.10 -8.51
N SER A 56 -5.75 -17.16 -8.41
CA SER A 56 -5.23 -16.44 -9.59
C SER A 56 -4.53 -17.38 -10.56
N ASN A 57 -3.74 -18.32 -10.04
CA ASN A 57 -3.06 -19.34 -10.83
C ASN A 57 -4.04 -20.28 -11.53
N ALA A 58 -5.11 -20.70 -10.86
CA ALA A 58 -6.13 -21.57 -11.45
C ALA A 58 -6.79 -20.95 -12.71
N TRP A 59 -6.91 -19.60 -12.73
CA TRP A 59 -7.50 -18.88 -13.85
C TRP A 59 -6.50 -18.46 -14.92
N LEU A 60 -5.30 -18.06 -14.53
CA LEU A 60 -4.29 -17.47 -15.42
C LEU A 60 -3.13 -18.40 -15.74
N GLY A 61 -2.87 -19.42 -14.92
CA GLY A 61 -1.69 -20.28 -15.02
C GLY A 61 -1.55 -21.02 -16.35
N HIS A 62 -2.65 -21.26 -17.08
CA HIS A 62 -2.62 -21.93 -18.38
C HIS A 62 -2.08 -21.07 -19.52
N PHE A 63 -1.91 -19.77 -19.33
CA PHE A 63 -1.25 -18.90 -20.31
C PHE A 63 0.28 -19.02 -20.20
N ARG A 64 1.01 -18.65 -21.25
CA ARG A 64 2.45 -18.46 -21.17
C ARG A 64 2.74 -17.29 -20.24
N GLY A 65 3.64 -17.48 -19.25
CA GLY A 65 3.85 -16.49 -18.20
C GLY A 65 2.69 -16.38 -17.20
N GLY A 66 1.78 -17.34 -17.19
CA GLY A 66 0.55 -17.32 -16.41
C GLY A 66 0.78 -17.16 -14.91
N LEU A 67 1.84 -17.78 -14.33
CA LEU A 67 2.19 -17.60 -12.92
C LEU A 67 2.62 -16.17 -12.58
N ALA A 68 3.35 -15.50 -13.48
CA ALA A 68 3.75 -14.11 -13.27
C ALA A 68 2.53 -13.16 -13.36
N MET A 69 1.61 -13.39 -14.31
CA MET A 69 0.33 -12.65 -14.37
C MET A 69 -0.54 -12.95 -13.15
N ALA A 70 -0.62 -14.22 -12.72
CA ALA A 70 -1.32 -14.60 -11.50
C ALA A 70 -0.75 -13.93 -10.26
N THR A 71 0.58 -13.76 -10.18
CA THR A 71 1.25 -13.02 -9.11
C THR A 71 0.79 -11.57 -9.07
N VAL A 72 0.74 -10.87 -10.19
CA VAL A 72 0.27 -9.48 -10.26
C VAL A 72 -1.19 -9.38 -9.80
N VAL A 73 -2.07 -10.26 -10.28
CA VAL A 73 -3.48 -10.27 -9.90
C VAL A 73 -3.65 -10.61 -8.41
N ALA A 74 -2.90 -11.58 -7.91
CA ALA A 74 -2.91 -11.94 -6.48
C ALA A 74 -2.37 -10.81 -5.60
N CYS A 75 -1.32 -10.09 -6.04
CA CYS A 75 -0.85 -8.88 -5.36
C CYS A 75 -1.95 -7.81 -5.31
N GLY A 76 -2.64 -7.56 -6.43
CA GLY A 76 -3.76 -6.62 -6.46
C GLY A 76 -4.89 -7.00 -5.51
N GLY A 77 -5.29 -8.28 -5.50
CA GLY A 77 -6.29 -8.78 -4.56
C GLY A 77 -5.83 -8.70 -3.09
N PHE A 78 -4.58 -9.04 -2.80
CA PHE A 78 -4.03 -8.94 -1.45
C PHE A 78 -3.90 -7.48 -0.99
N SER A 79 -3.56 -6.58 -1.91
CA SER A 79 -3.49 -5.14 -1.67
C SER A 79 -4.82 -4.57 -1.17
N ALA A 80 -5.95 -5.07 -1.71
CA ALA A 80 -7.30 -4.66 -1.33
C ALA A 80 -7.68 -4.95 0.15
N VAL A 81 -6.83 -5.64 0.90
CA VAL A 81 -7.04 -5.91 2.34
C VAL A 81 -5.79 -5.64 3.19
N CYS A 82 -4.61 -5.49 2.57
CA CYS A 82 -3.36 -5.23 3.28
C CYS A 82 -3.01 -3.74 3.33
N GLY A 83 -3.30 -2.99 2.26
CA GLY A 83 -3.09 -1.54 2.19
C GLY A 83 -1.65 -1.06 2.23
N SER A 84 -0.65 -1.95 2.10
CA SER A 84 0.78 -1.65 2.21
C SER A 84 1.56 -2.34 1.11
N SER A 85 2.38 -1.58 0.38
CA SER A 85 3.26 -2.12 -0.68
C SER A 85 4.32 -3.06 -0.12
N LEU A 86 5.00 -2.66 0.96
CA LEU A 86 6.05 -3.47 1.58
C LEU A 86 5.52 -4.80 2.13
N ALA A 87 4.37 -4.76 2.83
CA ALA A 87 3.74 -5.97 3.34
C ALA A 87 3.25 -6.89 2.22
N THR A 88 2.75 -6.33 1.12
CA THR A 88 2.35 -7.10 -0.07
C THR A 88 3.55 -7.79 -0.70
N VAL A 89 4.65 -7.06 -0.97
CA VAL A 89 5.90 -7.66 -1.49
C VAL A 89 6.43 -8.74 -0.55
N ALA A 90 6.57 -8.45 0.74
CA ALA A 90 7.11 -9.38 1.72
C ALA A 90 6.29 -10.67 1.85
N THR A 91 4.96 -10.58 1.73
CA THR A 91 4.06 -11.72 1.86
C THR A 91 3.99 -12.51 0.54
N MET A 92 3.79 -11.82 -0.58
CA MET A 92 3.64 -12.45 -1.88
C MET A 92 4.94 -13.05 -2.42
N SER A 93 6.09 -12.49 -2.07
CA SER A 93 7.39 -13.09 -2.43
C SER A 93 7.56 -14.49 -1.85
N LYS A 94 7.09 -14.71 -0.61
CA LYS A 94 7.18 -16.04 0.04
C LYS A 94 6.27 -17.08 -0.60
N VAL A 95 5.21 -16.67 -1.29
CA VAL A 95 4.25 -17.56 -1.96
C VAL A 95 4.58 -17.73 -3.43
N ALA A 96 4.81 -16.65 -4.15
CA ALA A 96 4.94 -16.63 -5.60
C ALA A 96 6.33 -17.07 -6.09
N ILE A 97 7.42 -16.58 -5.47
CA ILE A 97 8.78 -16.86 -5.95
C ILE A 97 9.11 -18.36 -5.90
N PRO A 98 8.90 -19.09 -4.79
CA PRO A 98 9.17 -20.53 -4.75
C PRO A 98 8.32 -21.32 -5.76
N SER A 99 7.08 -20.89 -5.97
CA SER A 99 6.20 -21.51 -6.97
C SER A 99 6.75 -21.28 -8.39
N MET A 100 7.11 -20.05 -8.74
CA MET A 100 7.67 -19.74 -10.07
C MET A 100 8.99 -20.44 -10.32
N GLN A 101 9.89 -20.52 -9.32
CA GLN A 101 11.14 -21.28 -9.41
C GLN A 101 10.90 -22.76 -9.67
N LYS A 102 9.94 -23.37 -8.96
CA LYS A 102 9.55 -24.79 -9.15
C LYS A 102 9.11 -25.09 -10.58
N TYR A 103 8.44 -24.13 -11.23
CA TYR A 103 7.96 -24.27 -12.61
C TYR A 103 8.94 -23.73 -13.66
N GLY A 104 10.18 -23.41 -13.28
CA GLY A 104 11.24 -23.01 -14.21
C GLY A 104 11.09 -21.62 -14.81
N TYR A 105 10.46 -20.70 -14.09
CA TYR A 105 10.40 -19.29 -14.47
C TYR A 105 11.76 -18.60 -14.25
N ASP A 106 12.11 -17.66 -15.13
CA ASP A 106 13.28 -16.82 -14.95
C ASP A 106 13.13 -15.96 -13.66
N GLU A 107 14.21 -15.88 -12.89
CA GLU A 107 14.21 -15.16 -11.59
C GLU A 107 13.93 -13.66 -11.74
N ARG A 108 14.33 -13.05 -12.84
CA ARG A 108 14.07 -11.63 -13.13
C ARG A 108 12.58 -11.38 -13.33
N LEU A 109 11.90 -12.29 -14.04
CA LEU A 109 10.46 -12.20 -14.23
C LEU A 109 9.72 -12.48 -12.90
N ALA A 110 10.19 -13.47 -12.12
CA ALA A 110 9.60 -13.81 -10.83
C ALA A 110 9.69 -12.66 -9.84
N THR A 111 10.89 -12.12 -9.63
CA THR A 111 11.12 -11.00 -8.71
C THR A 111 10.49 -9.70 -9.21
N GLY A 112 10.57 -9.41 -10.51
CA GLY A 112 9.99 -8.22 -11.14
C GLY A 112 8.46 -8.20 -11.03
N SER A 113 7.78 -9.34 -11.23
CA SER A 113 6.32 -9.41 -11.11
C SER A 113 5.83 -9.23 -9.67
N VAL A 114 6.57 -9.73 -8.68
CA VAL A 114 6.27 -9.48 -7.25
C VAL A 114 6.54 -8.02 -6.89
N ALA A 115 7.68 -7.45 -7.31
CA ALA A 115 8.02 -6.06 -7.03
C ALA A 115 6.99 -5.09 -7.64
N ALA A 116 6.67 -5.26 -8.93
CA ALA A 116 5.64 -4.46 -9.60
C ALA A 116 4.26 -4.66 -8.99
N GLY A 117 3.84 -5.92 -8.76
CA GLY A 117 2.56 -6.22 -8.13
C GLY A 117 2.43 -5.64 -6.72
N GLY A 118 3.53 -5.59 -5.97
CA GLY A 118 3.54 -5.00 -4.62
C GLY A 118 3.26 -3.50 -4.58
N THR A 119 3.61 -2.75 -5.64
CA THR A 119 3.30 -1.31 -5.71
C THR A 119 1.80 -1.03 -5.72
N LEU A 120 0.97 -2.01 -6.13
CA LEU A 120 -0.48 -1.91 -6.07
C LEU A 120 -1.02 -1.75 -4.64
N GLY A 121 -0.21 -2.12 -3.63
CA GLY A 121 -0.58 -2.04 -2.21
C GLY A 121 -0.90 -0.64 -1.70
N ILE A 122 -0.43 0.39 -2.37
CA ILE A 122 -0.73 1.78 -2.04
C ILE A 122 -1.84 2.38 -2.90
N LEU A 123 -2.14 1.77 -4.06
CA LEU A 123 -3.14 2.27 -5.00
C LEU A 123 -4.53 1.68 -4.75
N ILE A 124 -4.60 0.37 -4.46
CA ILE A 124 -5.88 -0.33 -4.28
C ILE A 124 -6.38 -0.13 -2.85
N PRO A 125 -7.57 0.47 -2.65
CA PRO A 125 -8.13 0.68 -1.32
C PRO A 125 -8.59 -0.63 -0.63
N PRO A 126 -8.61 -0.64 0.71
CA PRO A 126 -8.13 0.40 1.61
C PRO A 126 -6.61 0.50 1.65
N SER A 127 -6.08 1.72 1.57
CA SER A 127 -4.63 1.98 1.50
C SER A 127 -4.18 2.89 2.64
N VAL A 128 -3.15 2.47 3.36
CA VAL A 128 -2.54 3.26 4.45
C VAL A 128 -2.00 4.59 3.92
N ALA A 129 -1.43 4.60 2.71
CA ALA A 129 -0.92 5.80 2.08
C ALA A 129 -2.05 6.80 1.73
N LEU A 130 -3.17 6.32 1.17
CA LEU A 130 -4.32 7.19 0.89
C LEU A 130 -4.97 7.75 2.17
N VAL A 131 -5.00 6.94 3.24
CA VAL A 131 -5.45 7.42 4.56
C VAL A 131 -4.55 8.53 5.07
N PHE A 132 -3.24 8.29 5.05
CA PHE A 132 -2.25 9.26 5.49
C PHE A 132 -2.36 10.58 4.69
N TYR A 133 -2.46 10.48 3.36
CA TYR A 133 -2.67 11.62 2.49
C TYR A 133 -3.97 12.38 2.83
N GLY A 134 -5.08 11.65 3.03
CA GLY A 134 -6.37 12.24 3.37
C GLY A 134 -6.34 13.05 4.65
N ILE A 135 -5.68 12.53 5.70
CA ILE A 135 -5.53 13.23 6.98
C ILE A 135 -4.66 14.49 6.81
N MET A 136 -3.54 14.38 6.06
CA MET A 136 -2.62 15.50 5.86
C MET A 136 -3.20 16.64 5.01
N THR A 137 -4.07 16.31 4.06
CA THR A 137 -4.69 17.28 3.14
C THR A 137 -6.12 17.65 3.54
N GLU A 138 -6.61 17.15 4.69
CA GLU A 138 -8.00 17.32 5.16
C GLU A 138 -9.03 16.89 4.09
N THR A 139 -8.67 15.87 3.30
CA THR A 139 -9.51 15.33 2.22
C THR A 139 -10.25 14.09 2.72
N ASP A 140 -11.50 13.92 2.31
CA ASP A 140 -12.31 12.76 2.68
C ASP A 140 -11.66 11.44 2.23
N ILE A 141 -11.40 10.55 3.21
CA ILE A 141 -10.71 9.27 2.98
C ILE A 141 -11.56 8.34 2.11
N GLY A 142 -12.90 8.37 2.25
CA GLY A 142 -13.80 7.56 1.44
C GLY A 142 -13.74 7.98 -0.03
N ALA A 143 -13.71 9.29 -0.32
CA ALA A 143 -13.54 9.82 -1.67
C ALA A 143 -12.18 9.43 -2.27
N LEU A 144 -11.10 9.49 -1.49
CA LEU A 144 -9.77 9.04 -1.92
C LEU A 144 -9.75 7.54 -2.24
N PHE A 145 -10.41 6.73 -1.43
CA PHE A 145 -10.53 5.31 -1.70
C PHE A 145 -11.30 5.06 -3.01
N ALA A 146 -12.41 5.77 -3.24
CA ALA A 146 -13.15 5.66 -4.50
C ALA A 146 -12.28 6.04 -5.71
N ALA A 147 -11.52 7.13 -5.60
CA ALA A 147 -10.59 7.58 -6.63
C ALA A 147 -9.46 6.56 -6.90
N GLY A 148 -9.01 5.80 -5.90
CA GLY A 148 -7.95 4.79 -6.01
C GLY A 148 -8.37 3.52 -6.73
N VAL A 149 -9.67 3.18 -6.80
CA VAL A 149 -10.15 1.92 -7.40
C VAL A 149 -9.79 1.82 -8.88
N ILE A 150 -10.10 2.84 -9.66
CA ILE A 150 -9.88 2.82 -11.13
C ILE A 150 -8.39 2.77 -11.47
N PRO A 151 -7.51 3.65 -10.91
CA PRO A 151 -6.07 3.55 -11.13
C PRO A 151 -5.49 2.21 -10.66
N GLY A 152 -5.95 1.68 -9.53
CA GLY A 152 -5.52 0.39 -9.01
C GLY A 152 -5.84 -0.76 -9.96
N LEU A 153 -7.07 -0.85 -10.45
CA LEU A 153 -7.47 -1.86 -11.44
C LEU A 153 -6.73 -1.70 -12.78
N LEU A 154 -6.55 -0.46 -13.23
CA LEU A 154 -5.75 -0.15 -14.41
C LEU A 154 -4.30 -0.62 -14.23
N GLY A 155 -3.71 -0.40 -13.04
CA GLY A 155 -2.38 -0.88 -12.69
C GLY A 155 -2.26 -2.41 -12.77
N VAL A 156 -3.22 -3.15 -12.20
CA VAL A 156 -3.28 -4.61 -12.34
C VAL A 156 -3.30 -5.04 -13.80
N PHE A 157 -4.16 -4.41 -14.59
CA PHE A 157 -4.29 -4.72 -16.03
C PHE A 157 -2.99 -4.42 -16.78
N LEU A 158 -2.41 -3.24 -16.60
CA LEU A 158 -1.18 -2.82 -17.29
C LEU A 158 0.02 -3.70 -16.91
N TYR A 159 0.17 -4.06 -15.64
CA TYR A 159 1.25 -4.96 -15.23
C TYR A 159 1.06 -6.37 -15.79
N ALA A 160 -0.16 -6.90 -15.77
CA ALA A 160 -0.46 -8.19 -16.41
C ALA A 160 -0.22 -8.14 -17.93
N ALA A 161 -0.58 -7.05 -18.59
CA ALA A 161 -0.30 -6.82 -20.01
C ALA A 161 1.21 -6.71 -20.29
N ALA A 162 1.96 -6.01 -19.44
CA ALA A 162 3.42 -5.91 -19.55
C ALA A 162 4.08 -7.29 -19.46
N VAL A 163 3.66 -8.13 -18.50
CA VAL A 163 4.13 -9.52 -18.41
C VAL A 163 3.79 -10.29 -19.68
N ALA A 164 2.56 -10.17 -20.21
CA ALA A 164 2.15 -10.85 -21.45
C ALA A 164 2.99 -10.41 -22.66
N VAL A 165 3.33 -9.13 -22.76
CA VAL A 165 4.21 -8.58 -23.80
C VAL A 165 5.64 -9.11 -23.65
N MET A 166 6.20 -9.07 -22.43
CA MET A 166 7.55 -9.61 -22.17
C MET A 166 7.67 -11.07 -22.56
N ILE A 167 6.67 -11.89 -22.24
CA ILE A 167 6.65 -13.31 -22.60
C ILE A 167 6.49 -13.53 -24.11
N ARG A 168 5.79 -12.62 -24.82
CA ARG A 168 5.72 -12.70 -26.29
C ARG A 168 7.06 -12.42 -26.95
N ILE A 169 7.85 -11.50 -26.40
CA ILE A 169 9.19 -11.16 -26.88
C ILE A 169 10.18 -12.29 -26.53
N ASN A 170 10.15 -12.77 -25.29
CA ASN A 170 11.05 -13.80 -24.76
C ASN A 170 10.25 -14.96 -24.14
N PRO A 171 9.80 -15.94 -24.93
CA PRO A 171 8.96 -17.04 -24.46
C PRO A 171 9.61 -17.97 -23.42
N GLU A 172 10.94 -17.93 -23.29
CA GLU A 172 11.71 -18.75 -22.36
C GLU A 172 11.60 -18.25 -20.91
N LEU A 173 11.21 -16.99 -20.69
CA LEU A 173 11.11 -16.40 -19.36
C LEU A 173 10.03 -17.05 -18.47
N GLY A 174 8.99 -17.64 -19.08
CA GLY A 174 7.90 -18.25 -18.34
C GLY A 174 7.16 -19.32 -19.11
N PRO A 175 7.32 -20.58 -18.73
CA PRO A 175 6.66 -21.70 -19.38
C PRO A 175 5.13 -21.61 -19.23
N ARG A 176 4.42 -22.40 -20.05
CA ARG A 176 2.98 -22.53 -19.99
C ARG A 176 2.61 -23.56 -18.92
N GLY A 177 1.67 -23.22 -18.06
CA GLY A 177 1.09 -24.14 -17.10
C GLY A 177 -0.04 -25.02 -17.66
N GLU A 178 -0.51 -25.96 -16.87
CA GLU A 178 -1.64 -26.83 -17.20
C GLU A 178 -2.97 -26.08 -17.10
N LYS A 179 -3.90 -26.45 -17.99
CA LYS A 179 -5.25 -25.91 -17.97
C LYS A 179 -6.12 -26.71 -17.03
N LEU A 180 -6.43 -26.15 -15.84
CA LEU A 180 -7.33 -26.78 -14.90
C LEU A 180 -8.78 -26.82 -15.41
N PRO A 181 -9.56 -27.86 -15.09
CA PRO A 181 -10.97 -27.93 -15.40
C PRO A 181 -11.76 -26.83 -14.68
N LEU A 182 -12.86 -26.37 -15.26
CA LEU A 182 -13.67 -25.27 -14.71
C LEU A 182 -14.10 -25.51 -13.27
N ARG A 183 -14.42 -26.76 -12.92
CA ARG A 183 -14.82 -27.13 -11.55
C ARG A 183 -13.74 -26.76 -10.55
N GLU A 184 -12.48 -27.06 -10.84
CA GLU A 184 -11.34 -26.75 -9.95
C GLU A 184 -11.06 -25.26 -9.87
N ARG A 185 -11.25 -24.51 -11.00
CA ARG A 185 -11.12 -23.05 -11.00
C ARG A 185 -12.14 -22.38 -10.09
N PHE A 186 -13.41 -22.81 -10.13
CA PHE A 186 -14.45 -22.31 -9.23
C PHE A 186 -14.23 -22.77 -7.79
N GLN A 187 -13.65 -23.95 -7.59
CA GLN A 187 -13.30 -24.45 -6.25
C GLN A 187 -12.19 -23.61 -5.63
N ALA A 188 -11.19 -23.18 -6.40
CA ALA A 188 -10.14 -22.28 -5.93
C ALA A 188 -10.68 -20.93 -5.45
N LEU A 189 -11.73 -20.39 -6.09
CA LEU A 189 -12.38 -19.15 -5.63
C LEU A 189 -13.03 -19.27 -4.24
N ARG A 190 -13.34 -20.49 -3.78
CA ARG A 190 -13.85 -20.67 -2.42
C ARG A 190 -12.80 -20.35 -1.35
N GLY A 191 -11.51 -20.42 -1.67
CA GLY A 191 -10.43 -20.05 -0.74
C GLY A 191 -10.43 -18.57 -0.39
N ILE A 192 -10.84 -17.72 -1.33
CA ILE A 192 -10.77 -16.26 -1.19
C ILE A 192 -12.03 -15.60 -0.60
N TRP A 193 -13.05 -16.41 -0.20
CA TRP A 193 -14.32 -15.88 0.34
C TRP A 193 -14.13 -14.93 1.52
N GLY A 194 -13.20 -15.25 2.42
CA GLY A 194 -12.94 -14.44 3.61
C GLY A 194 -12.39 -13.05 3.26
N MET A 195 -11.50 -12.97 2.25
CA MET A 195 -10.99 -11.71 1.74
C MET A 195 -12.10 -10.89 1.07
N LEU A 196 -12.91 -11.53 0.21
CA LEU A 196 -14.02 -10.83 -0.46
C LEU A 196 -15.04 -10.32 0.53
N LEU A 197 -15.39 -11.12 1.55
CA LEU A 197 -16.28 -10.70 2.62
C LEU A 197 -15.73 -9.48 3.36
N LEU A 198 -14.46 -9.53 3.75
CA LEU A 198 -13.79 -8.43 4.45
C LEU A 198 -13.79 -7.15 3.61
N PHE A 199 -13.42 -7.26 2.34
CA PHE A 199 -13.42 -6.14 1.40
C PHE A 199 -14.84 -5.53 1.24
N ILE A 200 -15.86 -6.37 1.04
CA ILE A 200 -17.23 -5.92 0.88
C ILE A 200 -17.75 -5.22 2.16
N ILE A 201 -17.43 -5.76 3.34
CA ILE A 201 -17.85 -5.15 4.61
C ILE A 201 -17.17 -3.79 4.79
N VAL A 202 -15.85 -3.71 4.62
CA VAL A 202 -15.08 -2.50 4.85
C VAL A 202 -15.44 -1.43 3.81
N MET A 203 -15.28 -1.75 2.52
CA MET A 203 -15.51 -0.78 1.45
C MET A 203 -17.00 -0.50 1.23
N GLY A 204 -17.83 -1.53 1.29
CA GLY A 204 -19.29 -1.38 1.20
C GLY A 204 -19.86 -0.56 2.35
N GLY A 205 -19.33 -0.72 3.56
CA GLY A 205 -19.72 0.06 4.71
C GLY A 205 -19.33 1.53 4.62
N ILE A 206 -18.13 1.83 4.12
CA ILE A 206 -17.67 3.21 3.88
C ILE A 206 -18.51 3.87 2.77
N TYR A 207 -18.64 3.23 1.60
CA TYR A 207 -19.40 3.81 0.48
C TYR A 207 -20.89 3.85 0.70
N GLY A 208 -21.42 2.93 1.51
CA GLY A 208 -22.83 2.96 1.95
C GLY A 208 -23.12 4.00 3.03
N GLY A 209 -22.10 4.72 3.52
CA GLY A 209 -22.27 5.70 4.59
C GLY A 209 -22.64 5.09 5.95
N ILE A 210 -22.43 3.77 6.12
CA ILE A 210 -22.76 3.04 7.35
C ILE A 210 -21.66 3.23 8.40
N PHE A 211 -20.39 3.26 7.94
CA PHE A 211 -19.20 3.37 8.76
C PHE A 211 -18.32 4.54 8.33
N THR A 212 -17.77 5.24 9.30
CA THR A 212 -16.62 6.10 9.09
C THR A 212 -15.38 5.26 8.73
N PRO A 213 -14.35 5.83 8.09
CA PRO A 213 -13.10 5.10 7.80
C PRO A 213 -12.46 4.46 9.04
N THR A 214 -12.53 5.11 10.20
CA THR A 214 -11.99 4.60 11.47
C THR A 214 -12.80 3.40 11.99
N GLU A 215 -14.12 3.48 11.96
CA GLU A 215 -15.00 2.37 12.33
C GLU A 215 -14.81 1.18 11.39
N ALA A 216 -14.75 1.43 10.08
CA ALA A 216 -14.51 0.41 9.08
C ALA A 216 -13.16 -0.29 9.27
N ALA A 217 -12.10 0.46 9.64
CA ALA A 217 -10.79 -0.09 9.97
C ALA A 217 -10.85 -1.00 11.21
N GLY A 218 -11.59 -0.60 12.24
CA GLY A 218 -11.81 -1.41 13.45
C GLY A 218 -12.57 -2.72 13.14
N ILE A 219 -13.66 -2.62 12.38
CA ILE A 219 -14.44 -3.76 11.92
C ILE A 219 -13.59 -4.69 11.04
N GLY A 220 -12.79 -4.10 10.14
CA GLY A 220 -11.86 -4.81 9.28
C GLY A 220 -10.80 -5.56 10.06
N ALA A 221 -10.18 -4.93 11.06
CA ALA A 221 -9.17 -5.56 11.93
C ALA A 221 -9.77 -6.72 12.73
N PHE A 222 -10.96 -6.52 13.32
CA PHE A 222 -11.68 -7.58 14.03
C PHE A 222 -12.09 -8.72 13.09
N GLY A 223 -12.62 -8.40 11.91
CA GLY A 223 -13.00 -9.39 10.90
C GLY A 223 -11.80 -10.21 10.42
N ALA A 224 -10.65 -9.57 10.17
CA ALA A 224 -9.41 -10.24 9.80
C ALA A 224 -8.90 -11.18 10.89
N PHE A 225 -8.94 -10.72 12.15
CA PHE A 225 -8.63 -11.55 13.32
C PHE A 225 -9.55 -12.76 13.39
N PHE A 226 -10.86 -12.55 13.25
CA PHE A 226 -11.86 -13.63 13.33
C PHE A 226 -11.71 -14.66 12.20
N ILE A 227 -11.45 -14.21 10.96
CA ILE A 227 -11.19 -15.10 9.83
C ILE A 227 -9.92 -15.94 10.07
N ALA A 228 -8.84 -15.30 10.54
CA ALA A 228 -7.60 -16.01 10.85
C ALA A 228 -7.77 -17.01 12.01
N LEU A 229 -8.64 -16.70 12.99
CA LEU A 229 -9.01 -17.60 14.09
C LEU A 229 -9.82 -18.81 13.58
N LEU A 230 -10.85 -18.57 12.75
CA LEU A 230 -11.65 -19.63 12.13
C LEU A 230 -10.80 -20.58 11.28
N ARG A 231 -9.79 -20.06 10.61
CA ARG A 231 -8.82 -20.83 9.82
C ARG A 231 -7.79 -21.55 10.68
N ARG A 232 -7.86 -21.44 12.01
CA ARG A 232 -6.93 -22.04 12.97
C ARG A 232 -5.45 -21.67 12.69
N ARG A 233 -5.22 -20.49 12.13
CA ARG A 233 -3.88 -19.96 11.82
C ARG A 233 -3.34 -19.05 12.91
N LEU A 234 -4.16 -18.67 13.89
CA LEU A 234 -3.74 -17.81 15.01
C LEU A 234 -3.31 -18.65 16.20
N THR A 235 -2.13 -18.32 16.72
CA THR A 235 -1.67 -18.69 18.05
C THR A 235 -1.46 -17.43 18.85
N VAL A 236 -1.40 -17.52 20.19
CA VAL A 236 -1.12 -16.36 21.05
C VAL A 236 0.15 -15.64 20.59
N LYS A 237 1.20 -16.39 20.24
CA LYS A 237 2.46 -15.82 19.74
C LYS A 237 2.24 -15.02 18.44
N ILE A 238 1.54 -15.59 17.46
CA ILE A 238 1.27 -14.92 16.17
C ILE A 238 0.44 -13.65 16.39
N THR A 239 -0.51 -13.67 17.32
CA THR A 239 -1.32 -12.50 17.67
C THR A 239 -0.46 -11.41 18.30
N LEU A 240 0.40 -11.76 19.26
CA LEU A 240 1.31 -10.80 19.87
C LEU A 240 2.32 -10.24 18.87
N ASP A 241 2.86 -11.06 17.98
CA ASP A 241 3.75 -10.62 16.91
C ASP A 241 3.04 -9.65 15.94
N ALA A 242 1.74 -9.89 15.62
CA ALA A 242 0.94 -8.99 14.79
C ALA A 242 0.72 -7.64 15.48
N LEU A 243 0.39 -7.65 16.77
CA LEU A 243 0.22 -6.42 17.56
C LEU A 243 1.53 -5.65 17.69
N ALA A 244 2.63 -6.32 17.99
CA ALA A 244 3.95 -5.69 18.09
C ALA A 244 4.40 -5.06 16.78
N GLU A 245 4.19 -5.75 15.64
CA GLU A 245 4.51 -5.22 14.31
C GLU A 245 3.63 -4.03 13.97
N THR A 246 2.34 -4.09 14.30
CA THR A 246 1.41 -2.96 14.13
C THR A 246 1.89 -1.75 14.94
N GLY A 247 2.19 -1.93 16.22
CA GLY A 247 2.69 -0.85 17.06
C GLY A 247 4.00 -0.26 16.54
N ARG A 248 4.93 -1.10 16.10
CA ARG A 248 6.21 -0.65 15.53
C ARG A 248 6.02 0.16 14.24
N THR A 249 5.18 -0.32 13.33
CA THR A 249 4.91 0.38 12.07
C THR A 249 4.18 1.69 12.32
N THR A 250 3.17 1.70 13.18
CA THR A 250 2.45 2.91 13.57
C THR A 250 3.38 3.95 14.21
N ALA A 251 4.23 3.53 15.15
CA ALA A 251 5.19 4.41 15.78
C ALA A 251 6.19 5.01 14.76
N MET A 252 6.64 4.21 13.81
CA MET A 252 7.51 4.68 12.72
C MET A 252 6.80 5.73 11.85
N LEU A 253 5.55 5.49 11.47
CA LEU A 253 4.77 6.43 10.65
C LEU A 253 4.51 7.75 11.40
N LEU A 254 4.12 7.69 12.67
CA LEU A 254 3.92 8.89 13.49
C LEU A 254 5.22 9.66 13.70
N ALA A 255 6.34 8.98 13.90
CA ALA A 255 7.64 9.63 14.02
C ALA A 255 8.07 10.34 12.73
N LEU A 256 7.83 9.71 11.57
CA LEU A 256 8.05 10.35 10.26
C LEU A 256 7.16 11.59 10.09
N LEU A 257 5.89 11.50 10.46
CA LEU A 257 4.95 12.60 10.38
C LEU A 257 5.37 13.79 11.26
N ILE A 258 5.69 13.53 12.52
CA ILE A 258 6.19 14.57 13.44
C ILE A 258 7.44 15.23 12.87
N GLY A 259 8.39 14.44 12.35
CA GLY A 259 9.60 14.95 11.72
C GLY A 259 9.30 15.82 10.49
N SER A 260 8.35 15.40 9.65
CA SER A 260 7.91 16.13 8.47
C SER A 260 7.23 17.46 8.82
N LEU A 261 6.31 17.45 9.82
CA LEU A 261 5.65 18.69 10.28
C LEU A 261 6.65 19.69 10.86
N LEU A 262 7.63 19.21 11.66
CA LEU A 262 8.69 20.06 12.16
C LEU A 262 9.57 20.64 11.06
N PHE A 263 9.85 19.84 10.03
CA PHE A 263 10.59 20.28 8.86
C PHE A 263 9.79 21.29 8.03
N ALA A 264 8.51 21.04 7.79
CA ALA A 264 7.60 21.95 7.10
C ALA A 264 7.49 23.30 7.82
N ASN A 265 7.36 23.30 9.15
CA ASN A 265 7.37 24.52 9.96
C ASN A 265 8.69 25.30 9.78
N PHE A 266 9.83 24.62 9.77
CA PHE A 266 11.12 25.27 9.53
C PHE A 266 11.19 25.92 8.13
N ILE A 267 10.79 25.17 7.09
CA ILE A 267 10.78 25.65 5.69
C ILE A 267 9.87 26.88 5.54
N ASN A 268 8.70 26.90 6.20
CA ASN A 268 7.79 28.04 6.19
C ASN A 268 8.37 29.26 6.89
N VAL A 269 8.99 29.08 8.07
CA VAL A 269 9.65 30.18 8.80
C VAL A 269 10.83 30.74 8.01
N ALA A 270 11.58 29.87 7.33
CA ALA A 270 12.69 30.26 6.45
C ALA A 270 12.23 30.88 5.12
N ARG A 271 10.91 31.00 4.84
CA ARG A 271 10.31 31.55 3.63
C ARG A 271 10.71 30.87 2.32
N VAL A 272 11.26 29.65 2.40
CA VAL A 272 11.72 28.91 1.21
C VAL A 272 10.63 28.76 0.14
N PRO A 273 9.33 28.46 0.45
CA PRO A 273 8.30 28.42 -0.58
C PRO A 273 8.10 29.75 -1.31
N ASN A 274 8.18 30.88 -0.60
CA ASN A 274 8.02 32.22 -1.19
C ASN A 274 9.20 32.53 -2.10
N ASP A 275 10.43 32.27 -1.64
CA ASP A 275 11.63 32.51 -2.43
C ASP A 275 11.66 31.69 -3.72
N ILE A 276 11.19 30.43 -3.66
CA ILE A 276 11.03 29.56 -4.83
C ILE A 276 9.96 30.14 -5.79
N ALA A 277 8.80 30.55 -5.26
CA ALA A 277 7.73 31.11 -6.06
C ALA A 277 8.19 32.42 -6.76
N ASP A 278 8.88 33.32 -6.04
CA ASP A 278 9.44 34.55 -6.57
C ASP A 278 10.51 34.27 -7.65
N TRP A 279 11.33 33.25 -7.45
CA TRP A 279 12.30 32.81 -8.45
C TRP A 279 11.63 32.33 -9.74
N PHE A 280 10.58 31.45 -9.63
CA PHE A 280 9.84 30.99 -10.81
C PHE A 280 9.13 32.13 -11.54
N THR A 281 8.55 33.12 -10.82
CA THR A 281 7.91 34.28 -11.42
C THR A 281 8.91 35.21 -12.09
N SER A 282 10.16 35.30 -11.57
CA SER A 282 11.21 36.12 -12.15
C SER A 282 11.72 35.61 -13.51
N ILE A 283 11.55 34.29 -13.79
CA ILE A 283 12.03 33.67 -15.04
C ILE A 283 10.95 33.64 -16.12
N ASP A 284 9.72 34.11 -15.83
CA ASP A 284 8.55 34.05 -16.72
C ASP A 284 8.27 32.65 -17.31
N VAL A 285 8.37 31.65 -16.45
CA VAL A 285 8.16 30.22 -16.83
C VAL A 285 6.66 29.94 -16.94
N ALA A 286 6.25 29.34 -18.06
CA ALA A 286 4.86 28.89 -18.22
C ALA A 286 4.43 27.96 -17.07
N PRO A 287 3.21 28.10 -16.49
CA PRO A 287 2.76 27.28 -15.36
C PRO A 287 2.85 25.76 -15.61
N ILE A 288 2.65 25.34 -16.85
CA ILE A 288 2.78 23.93 -17.24
C ILE A 288 4.21 23.40 -17.07
N MET A 289 5.23 24.26 -17.28
CA MET A 289 6.64 23.86 -17.11
C MET A 289 6.96 23.60 -15.64
N VAL A 290 6.39 24.38 -14.72
CA VAL A 290 6.54 24.16 -13.28
C VAL A 290 5.99 22.80 -12.90
N VAL A 291 4.79 22.44 -13.42
CA VAL A 291 4.19 21.13 -13.19
C VAL A 291 5.07 19.99 -13.73
N VAL A 292 5.65 20.16 -14.93
CA VAL A 292 6.55 19.16 -15.52
C VAL A 292 7.82 19.00 -14.68
N ILE A 293 8.39 20.09 -14.18
CA ILE A 293 9.57 20.03 -13.28
C ILE A 293 9.22 19.29 -11.98
N CYS A 294 8.10 19.63 -11.36
CA CYS A 294 7.63 18.92 -10.15
C CYS A 294 7.46 17.42 -10.41
N ILE A 295 6.80 17.04 -11.51
CA ILE A 295 6.65 15.62 -11.88
C ILE A 295 8.00 14.95 -12.07
N ALA A 296 8.96 15.59 -12.74
CA ALA A 296 10.31 15.04 -12.93
C ALA A 296 11.03 14.83 -11.60
N ILE A 297 10.93 15.78 -10.66
CA ILE A 297 11.49 15.67 -9.32
C ILE A 297 10.85 14.50 -8.58
N TYR A 298 9.52 14.38 -8.60
CA TYR A 298 8.80 13.28 -7.95
C TYR A 298 9.15 11.91 -8.54
N ILE A 299 9.37 11.79 -9.86
CA ILE A 299 9.83 10.56 -10.49
C ILE A 299 11.22 10.14 -9.97
N VAL A 300 12.15 11.09 -9.89
CA VAL A 300 13.51 10.83 -9.39
C VAL A 300 13.48 10.46 -7.90
N LEU A 301 12.75 11.20 -7.09
CA LEU A 301 12.61 10.90 -5.65
C LEU A 301 11.94 9.55 -5.43
N GLY A 302 10.92 9.21 -6.22
CA GLY A 302 10.20 7.94 -6.14
C GLY A 302 11.04 6.71 -6.47
N CYS A 303 12.17 6.88 -7.16
CA CYS A 303 13.14 5.79 -7.36
C CYS A 303 13.97 5.48 -6.10
N ILE A 304 14.02 6.39 -5.13
CA ILE A 304 14.90 6.30 -3.95
C ILE A 304 14.09 6.22 -2.65
N LEU A 305 13.03 7.01 -2.54
CA LEU A 305 12.25 7.16 -1.32
C LEU A 305 11.03 6.25 -1.32
N GLU A 306 10.62 5.86 -0.11
CA GLU A 306 9.34 5.17 0.09
C GLU A 306 8.17 6.16 -0.05
N SER A 307 7.01 5.65 -0.50
CA SER A 307 5.85 6.48 -0.88
C SER A 307 5.36 7.42 0.21
N ILE A 308 5.36 6.97 1.47
CA ILE A 308 4.92 7.79 2.62
C ILE A 308 5.93 8.91 2.92
N SER A 309 7.22 8.65 2.68
CA SER A 309 8.28 9.67 2.87
C SER A 309 8.27 10.77 1.79
N MET A 310 7.52 10.56 0.70
CA MET A 310 7.36 11.52 -0.39
C MET A 310 6.15 12.45 -0.20
N MET A 311 5.21 12.08 0.66
CA MET A 311 4.04 12.88 1.00
C MET A 311 4.37 13.98 2.01
#